data_7396e9c08af2d09d81d724cd39b3e361
#
_entry.id   7396e9c08af2d09d81d724cd39b3e361
#
_cell.length_a   1.000
_cell.length_b   1.000
_cell.length_c   1.000
_cell.angle_alpha   90.00
_cell.angle_beta   90.00
_cell.angle_gamma   90.00
#
_symmetry.space_group_name_H-M   'P 1'
#
loop_
_entity.id
_entity.type
_entity.pdbx_description
1 polymer ?
#
loop_
_entity_poly.entity_id
_entity_poly.type
_entity_poly.pdbx_seq_one_letter_code
_entity_poly.pdbx_strand_id
1 'polypeptide(L)'
;MKKRALFYILAAVLAIAVVLFFLNRDGADRNIVVKTPATEEPRSTGPVEIGGKSFDPGSETVIVHDAAADELRAALMRLPKLRSLILTGSTLPLSDQLTLVNEFPDVAFIWDVTAAGRTIPSDAAALDFTGTPLTEESLSEISSALPLFPNAESVTLTGCALSEEALRSFSAAHPEIVTVWETSLFGVTFYTDAEEIEFSDIPLTVEDAAQIEAMLPYMPNLKKVVMLRCGISNEDMETINLRHENVQFVWMVQIYAYGVRTDQTYFSIYNCEYFYGEYDHLADDLRYCHDMIAIDLGHMHLYGDTYFFTQMPHLQYLILSSAGPNPIPELGTLKELRFLELGKASFTDITMLSECTSLTDIDLMYKRVKSDEVAEADVQTLCKMTWLKRLYLGGNMYNEEQMQRLRDSLPNTQIIIHNSPEWEQNKWRDAEIYFEMRDALHMYYIDDDGNHVPYNPYTGEPSQYDDTDPFRK
;
A
#
# COMPACT_ATOMS: atom_id res chain seq x y z
N MET A 1 -13.46 -13.58 -10.45
CA MET A 1 -14.70 -13.19 -9.72
C MET A 1 -15.79 -14.26 -9.67
N LYS A 2 -16.11 -15.01 -10.71
CA LYS A 2 -17.22 -16.01 -10.68
C LYS A 2 -16.98 -17.23 -9.75
N LYS A 3 -15.74 -17.66 -9.50
CA LYS A 3 -15.45 -18.82 -8.62
C LYS A 3 -15.53 -18.47 -7.12
N ARG A 4 -15.22 -17.25 -6.70
CA ARG A 4 -15.34 -16.81 -5.29
C ARG A 4 -16.79 -16.61 -4.87
N ALA A 5 -17.64 -16.03 -5.74
CA ALA A 5 -19.07 -15.90 -5.48
C ALA A 5 -19.77 -17.25 -5.29
N LEU A 6 -19.36 -18.28 -6.04
CA LEU A 6 -19.91 -19.63 -5.93
C LEU A 6 -19.54 -20.29 -4.59
N PHE A 7 -18.34 -20.03 -4.05
CA PHE A 7 -17.88 -20.56 -2.76
C PHE A 7 -18.66 -19.98 -1.58
N TYR A 8 -18.92 -18.66 -1.58
CA TYR A 8 -19.73 -18.01 -0.54
C TYR A 8 -21.21 -18.43 -0.59
N ILE A 9 -21.76 -18.66 -1.77
CA ILE A 9 -23.12 -19.16 -1.93
C ILE A 9 -23.21 -20.59 -1.40
N LEU A 10 -22.22 -21.46 -1.66
CA LEU A 10 -22.20 -22.81 -1.15
C LEU A 10 -22.05 -22.87 0.38
N ALA A 11 -21.22 -22.01 0.97
CA ALA A 11 -21.05 -21.89 2.42
C ALA A 11 -22.34 -21.38 3.11
N ALA A 12 -23.02 -20.42 2.53
CA ALA A 12 -24.29 -19.93 3.04
C ALA A 12 -25.40 -20.98 2.96
N VAL A 13 -25.46 -21.74 1.87
CA VAL A 13 -26.44 -22.84 1.71
C VAL A 13 -26.17 -23.98 2.71
N LEU A 14 -24.90 -24.28 3.00
CA LEU A 14 -24.53 -25.31 3.99
C LEU A 14 -24.90 -24.86 5.42
N ALA A 15 -24.68 -23.58 5.76
CA ALA A 15 -25.09 -23.02 7.05
C ALA A 15 -26.60 -23.05 7.26
N ILE A 16 -27.39 -22.70 6.23
CA ILE A 16 -28.85 -22.77 6.27
C ILE A 16 -29.33 -24.23 6.39
N ALA A 17 -28.70 -25.17 5.70
CA ALA A 17 -29.05 -26.59 5.79
C ALA A 17 -28.78 -27.17 7.19
N VAL A 18 -27.71 -26.75 7.86
CA VAL A 18 -27.39 -27.17 9.23
C VAL A 18 -28.41 -26.60 10.22
N VAL A 19 -28.81 -25.34 10.09
CA VAL A 19 -29.84 -24.74 10.93
C VAL A 19 -31.18 -25.41 10.72
N LEU A 20 -31.59 -25.69 9.48
CA LEU A 20 -32.83 -26.42 9.18
C LEU A 20 -32.81 -27.87 9.65
N PHE A 21 -31.66 -28.54 9.66
CA PHE A 21 -31.48 -29.89 10.20
C PHE A 21 -31.68 -29.93 11.72
N PHE A 22 -31.18 -28.92 12.45
CA PHE A 22 -31.41 -28.80 13.90
C PHE A 22 -32.85 -28.38 14.25
N LEU A 23 -33.51 -27.56 13.41
CA LEU A 23 -34.89 -27.14 13.63
C LEU A 23 -35.92 -28.26 13.31
N ASN A 24 -35.58 -29.26 12.50
CA ASN A 24 -36.45 -30.34 12.09
C ASN A 24 -36.31 -31.62 12.93
N ARG A 25 -35.48 -31.61 13.97
CA ARG A 25 -35.18 -32.79 14.79
C ARG A 25 -36.06 -32.89 16.05
N ASP A 26 -36.89 -31.90 16.36
CA ASP A 26 -37.78 -31.90 17.55
C ASP A 26 -39.26 -32.06 17.23
N GLY A 27 -39.57 -32.83 16.18
CA GLY A 27 -40.95 -33.25 15.88
C GLY A 27 -41.28 -34.64 16.43
N ALA A 28 -41.34 -34.83 17.73
CA ALA A 28 -41.96 -35.98 18.36
C ALA A 28 -42.67 -35.56 19.65
N ASP A 29 -43.98 -35.66 19.62
CA ASP A 29 -44.97 -35.67 20.69
C ASP A 29 -44.48 -35.36 22.12
N ARG A 30 -44.78 -34.19 22.62
CA ARG A 30 -44.92 -33.93 24.04
C ARG A 30 -46.23 -33.26 24.35
N ASN A 31 -47.08 -33.95 25.10
CA ASN A 31 -48.26 -33.46 25.76
C ASN A 31 -47.98 -32.06 26.39
N ILE A 32 -48.64 -31.07 25.87
CA ILE A 32 -48.62 -29.72 26.45
C ILE A 32 -49.44 -29.78 27.75
N VAL A 33 -48.74 -29.99 28.86
CA VAL A 33 -49.23 -29.57 30.17
C VAL A 33 -49.11 -28.05 30.21
N VAL A 34 -50.20 -27.34 30.07
CA VAL A 34 -50.28 -25.89 30.29
C VAL A 34 -49.91 -25.67 31.77
N LYS A 35 -48.62 -25.41 32.03
CA LYS A 35 -48.21 -24.78 33.26
C LYS A 35 -48.65 -23.34 33.24
N THR A 36 -49.56 -22.97 34.09
CA THR A 36 -49.88 -21.60 34.49
C THR A 36 -48.56 -20.82 34.60
N PRO A 37 -48.46 -19.61 34.05
CA PRO A 37 -47.25 -18.80 34.16
C PRO A 37 -46.91 -18.68 35.66
N ALA A 38 -45.72 -19.07 36.00
CA ALA A 38 -45.18 -18.79 37.36
C ALA A 38 -45.29 -17.26 37.49
N THR A 39 -45.93 -16.84 38.56
CA THR A 39 -46.05 -15.47 39.00
C THR A 39 -44.62 -14.92 39.00
N GLU A 40 -44.34 -13.94 38.12
CA GLU A 40 -43.09 -13.16 38.22
C GLU A 40 -43.04 -12.63 39.65
N GLU A 41 -42.03 -13.03 40.42
CA GLU A 41 -41.74 -12.37 41.68
C GLU A 41 -41.64 -10.88 41.42
N PRO A 42 -42.27 -10.00 42.23
CA PRO A 42 -42.19 -8.57 41.99
C PRO A 42 -40.75 -8.13 41.97
N ARG A 43 -40.22 -7.71 40.77
CA ARG A 43 -38.90 -7.11 40.66
C ARG A 43 -38.81 -6.00 41.72
N SER A 44 -37.96 -6.16 42.72
CA SER A 44 -37.71 -5.17 43.75
C SER A 44 -37.44 -3.81 43.07
N THR A 45 -38.38 -2.86 43.24
CA THR A 45 -38.28 -1.50 42.72
C THR A 45 -37.36 -0.60 43.54
N GLY A 46 -36.71 -1.15 44.54
CA GLY A 46 -35.77 -0.42 45.41
C GLY A 46 -34.38 -0.28 44.76
N PRO A 47 -33.55 0.61 45.30
CA PRO A 47 -32.18 0.82 44.81
C PRO A 47 -31.36 -0.49 44.88
N VAL A 48 -30.38 -0.58 44.02
CA VAL A 48 -29.46 -1.73 43.95
C VAL A 48 -28.17 -1.36 44.60
N GLU A 49 -27.74 -2.16 45.59
CA GLU A 49 -26.49 -1.96 46.33
C GLU A 49 -25.36 -2.72 45.62
N ILE A 50 -24.21 -2.04 45.41
CA ILE A 50 -22.98 -2.64 44.90
C ILE A 50 -21.78 -1.93 45.51
N GLY A 51 -20.87 -2.70 46.14
CA GLY A 51 -19.65 -2.14 46.77
C GLY A 51 -19.97 -1.07 47.79
N GLY A 52 -21.06 -1.23 48.54
CA GLY A 52 -21.52 -0.28 49.55
C GLY A 52 -22.10 1.03 49.01
N LYS A 53 -22.40 1.12 47.70
CA LYS A 53 -23.08 2.25 47.01
C LYS A 53 -24.45 1.84 46.52
N SER A 54 -25.38 2.79 46.55
CA SER A 54 -26.77 2.59 46.11
C SER A 54 -26.99 3.20 44.76
N PHE A 55 -27.60 2.44 43.80
CA PHE A 55 -27.85 2.82 42.44
C PHE A 55 -29.33 2.70 42.06
N ASP A 56 -29.81 3.57 41.21
CA ASP A 56 -31.15 3.49 40.63
C ASP A 56 -31.24 2.29 39.69
N PRO A 57 -32.32 1.50 39.69
CA PRO A 57 -32.52 0.39 38.75
C PRO A 57 -32.48 0.81 37.25
N GLY A 58 -32.69 2.08 36.95
CA GLY A 58 -32.63 2.66 35.63
C GLY A 58 -31.24 3.17 35.21
N SER A 59 -30.19 2.97 36.04
CA SER A 59 -28.83 3.42 35.78
C SER A 59 -28.27 2.74 34.50
N GLU A 60 -27.68 3.54 33.62
CA GLU A 60 -26.99 3.05 32.41
C GLU A 60 -25.49 2.86 32.64
N THR A 61 -24.94 3.56 33.62
CA THR A 61 -23.51 3.44 34.02
C THR A 61 -23.42 3.33 35.54
N VAL A 62 -22.59 2.41 36.01
CA VAL A 62 -22.30 2.18 37.45
C VAL A 62 -20.78 2.24 37.66
N ILE A 63 -20.36 2.97 38.69
CA ILE A 63 -18.95 3.10 39.08
C ILE A 63 -18.79 2.70 40.53
N VAL A 64 -18.08 1.60 40.77
CA VAL A 64 -17.78 1.07 42.10
C VAL A 64 -16.29 0.86 42.28
N HIS A 65 -15.82 0.78 43.55
CA HIS A 65 -14.38 0.62 43.81
C HIS A 65 -13.99 -0.86 43.84
N ASP A 66 -14.72 -1.70 44.50
CA ASP A 66 -14.48 -3.14 44.60
C ASP A 66 -15.82 -3.82 44.87
N ALA A 67 -15.99 -5.03 44.34
CA ALA A 67 -17.17 -5.83 44.60
C ALA A 67 -16.90 -7.31 44.27
N ALA A 68 -17.51 -8.22 45.06
CA ALA A 68 -17.41 -9.65 44.77
C ALA A 68 -18.23 -10.06 43.56
N ALA A 69 -17.82 -11.12 42.88
CA ALA A 69 -18.50 -11.61 41.65
C ALA A 69 -19.99 -11.92 41.87
N ASP A 70 -20.35 -12.57 43.00
CA ASP A 70 -21.74 -12.89 43.31
C ASP A 70 -22.59 -11.65 43.58
N GLU A 71 -22.00 -10.63 44.22
CA GLU A 71 -22.65 -9.33 44.45
C GLU A 71 -22.92 -8.64 43.11
N LEU A 72 -21.90 -8.58 42.24
CA LEU A 72 -22.04 -8.02 40.86
C LEU A 72 -23.11 -8.74 40.08
N ARG A 73 -23.10 -10.07 40.06
CA ARG A 73 -24.10 -10.89 39.35
C ARG A 73 -25.50 -10.59 39.85
N ALA A 74 -25.72 -10.58 41.16
CA ALA A 74 -27.03 -10.29 41.77
C ALA A 74 -27.53 -8.86 41.42
N ALA A 75 -26.60 -7.91 41.40
CA ALA A 75 -26.90 -6.52 41.10
C ALA A 75 -27.20 -6.31 39.57
N LEU A 76 -26.40 -6.91 38.69
CA LEU A 76 -26.59 -6.81 37.23
C LEU A 76 -27.95 -7.34 36.79
N MET A 77 -28.47 -8.40 37.40
CA MET A 77 -29.82 -8.90 37.15
C MET A 77 -30.93 -7.88 37.50
N ARG A 78 -30.64 -6.90 38.36
CA ARG A 78 -31.55 -5.86 38.80
C ARG A 78 -31.37 -4.51 38.08
N LEU A 79 -30.36 -4.40 37.20
CA LEU A 79 -30.00 -3.19 36.44
C LEU A 79 -30.25 -3.42 34.94
N PRO A 80 -31.48 -3.57 34.47
CA PRO A 80 -31.79 -4.00 33.08
C PRO A 80 -31.40 -2.98 32.01
N LYS A 81 -31.08 -1.73 32.42
CA LYS A 81 -30.65 -0.66 31.49
C LYS A 81 -29.13 -0.42 31.51
N LEU A 82 -28.40 -1.17 32.33
CA LEU A 82 -26.96 -0.97 32.45
C LEU A 82 -26.26 -1.27 31.13
N ARG A 83 -25.41 -0.35 30.70
CA ARG A 83 -24.55 -0.43 29.51
C ARG A 83 -23.09 -0.49 29.87
N SER A 84 -22.70 0.07 31.03
CA SER A 84 -21.31 0.12 31.44
C SER A 84 -21.17 -0.06 32.95
N LEU A 85 -20.28 -0.97 33.37
CA LEU A 85 -19.82 -1.15 34.73
C LEU A 85 -18.33 -0.84 34.82
N ILE A 86 -17.98 0.18 35.61
CA ILE A 86 -16.60 0.56 35.88
C ILE A 86 -16.23 0.11 37.31
N LEU A 87 -15.34 -0.86 37.38
CA LEU A 87 -14.88 -1.44 38.65
C LEU A 87 -13.41 -1.08 38.85
N THR A 88 -13.15 -0.08 39.71
CA THR A 88 -11.79 0.34 40.05
C THR A 88 -11.23 -0.51 41.18
N GLY A 89 -9.95 -0.93 41.08
CA GLY A 89 -9.28 -1.74 42.11
C GLY A 89 -9.86 -3.16 42.20
N SER A 90 -10.32 -3.72 41.10
CA SER A 90 -10.85 -5.09 41.04
C SER A 90 -9.80 -6.11 41.44
N THR A 91 -10.18 -7.02 42.30
CA THR A 91 -9.39 -8.22 42.68
C THR A 91 -10.06 -9.51 42.20
N LEU A 92 -11.01 -9.40 41.29
CA LEU A 92 -11.75 -10.55 40.73
C LEU A 92 -10.80 -11.51 40.02
N PRO A 93 -10.89 -12.82 40.30
CA PRO A 93 -10.20 -13.83 39.51
C PRO A 93 -10.61 -13.78 38.04
N LEU A 94 -9.69 -14.15 37.14
CA LEU A 94 -9.93 -14.20 35.70
C LEU A 94 -11.18 -15.01 35.34
N SER A 95 -11.40 -16.16 36.00
CA SER A 95 -12.58 -17.01 35.81
C SER A 95 -13.91 -16.31 36.09
N ASP A 96 -13.93 -15.47 37.12
CA ASP A 96 -15.14 -14.74 37.48
C ASP A 96 -15.43 -13.58 36.55
N GLN A 97 -14.37 -12.88 36.10
CA GLN A 97 -14.47 -11.85 35.07
C GLN A 97 -15.01 -12.42 33.74
N LEU A 98 -14.46 -13.55 33.26
CA LEU A 98 -14.95 -14.26 32.08
C LEU A 98 -16.40 -14.70 32.22
N THR A 99 -16.78 -15.20 33.37
CA THR A 99 -18.16 -15.62 33.67
C THR A 99 -19.12 -14.44 33.56
N LEU A 100 -18.78 -13.29 34.18
CA LEU A 100 -19.60 -12.09 34.13
C LEU A 100 -19.77 -11.52 32.73
N VAL A 101 -18.70 -11.45 31.95
CA VAL A 101 -18.78 -10.99 30.54
C VAL A 101 -19.66 -11.90 29.69
N ASN A 102 -19.56 -13.21 29.87
CA ASN A 102 -20.40 -14.18 29.14
C ASN A 102 -21.87 -14.14 29.57
N GLU A 103 -22.15 -13.92 30.86
CA GLU A 103 -23.53 -13.83 31.38
C GLU A 103 -24.23 -12.51 31.02
N PHE A 104 -23.45 -11.42 30.88
CA PHE A 104 -23.97 -10.08 30.59
C PHE A 104 -23.30 -9.44 29.36
N PRO A 105 -23.50 -10.01 28.17
CA PRO A 105 -22.79 -9.58 26.93
C PRO A 105 -23.14 -8.17 26.47
N ASP A 106 -24.27 -7.61 26.95
CA ASP A 106 -24.72 -6.25 26.61
C ASP A 106 -24.12 -5.16 27.53
N VAL A 107 -23.30 -5.56 28.54
CA VAL A 107 -22.68 -4.66 29.50
C VAL A 107 -21.18 -4.54 29.19
N ALA A 108 -20.71 -3.32 28.93
CA ALA A 108 -19.28 -3.05 28.85
C ALA A 108 -18.66 -3.01 30.25
N PHE A 109 -17.74 -3.94 30.50
CA PHE A 109 -16.98 -4.00 31.74
C PHE A 109 -15.65 -3.28 31.58
N ILE A 110 -15.39 -2.32 32.48
CA ILE A 110 -14.12 -1.58 32.56
C ILE A 110 -13.51 -1.87 33.91
N TRP A 111 -12.47 -2.70 33.93
CA TRP A 111 -11.78 -3.16 35.13
C TRP A 111 -10.31 -3.50 34.83
N ASP A 112 -9.55 -3.77 35.90
CA ASP A 112 -8.22 -4.32 35.73
C ASP A 112 -8.30 -5.85 35.57
N VAL A 113 -7.57 -6.37 34.59
CA VAL A 113 -7.44 -7.80 34.29
C VAL A 113 -6.01 -8.23 34.64
N THR A 114 -5.87 -9.23 35.48
CA THR A 114 -4.55 -9.82 35.79
C THR A 114 -4.41 -11.14 35.04
N ALA A 115 -3.42 -11.20 34.15
CA ALA A 115 -3.07 -12.40 33.39
C ALA A 115 -1.54 -12.51 33.27
N ALA A 116 -1.02 -13.72 33.37
CA ALA A 116 0.42 -14.01 33.26
C ALA A 116 1.31 -13.07 34.12
N GLY A 117 0.85 -12.73 35.35
CA GLY A 117 1.56 -11.86 36.28
C GLY A 117 1.54 -10.36 35.96
N ARG A 118 0.79 -9.93 34.96
CA ARG A 118 0.59 -8.52 34.59
C ARG A 118 -0.85 -8.10 34.84
N THR A 119 -1.03 -6.89 35.32
CA THR A 119 -2.35 -6.25 35.47
C THR A 119 -2.49 -5.17 34.42
N ILE A 120 -3.50 -5.29 33.57
CA ILE A 120 -3.73 -4.43 32.41
C ILE A 120 -5.21 -3.99 32.45
N PRO A 121 -5.52 -2.69 32.20
CA PRO A 121 -6.91 -2.24 32.08
C PRO A 121 -7.63 -2.93 30.88
N SER A 122 -8.87 -3.35 31.09
CA SER A 122 -9.65 -4.09 30.07
C SER A 122 -9.97 -3.27 28.80
N ASP A 123 -9.84 -1.95 28.85
CA ASP A 123 -10.01 -1.05 27.71
C ASP A 123 -8.71 -0.76 26.95
N ALA A 124 -7.61 -1.43 27.33
CA ALA A 124 -6.32 -1.29 26.66
C ALA A 124 -6.39 -1.78 25.20
N ALA A 125 -5.81 -0.99 24.29
CA ALA A 125 -5.64 -1.36 22.88
C ALA A 125 -4.37 -2.20 22.63
N ALA A 126 -3.40 -2.14 23.55
CA ALA A 126 -2.15 -2.90 23.49
C ALA A 126 -1.91 -3.64 24.82
N LEU A 127 -1.65 -4.94 24.72
CA LEU A 127 -1.34 -5.80 25.86
C LEU A 127 0.18 -6.03 25.89
N ASP A 128 0.88 -5.33 26.77
CA ASP A 128 2.34 -5.34 26.84
C ASP A 128 2.86 -6.29 27.95
N PHE A 129 3.48 -7.39 27.52
CA PHE A 129 4.17 -8.36 28.38
C PHE A 129 5.69 -8.29 28.24
N THR A 130 6.26 -7.27 27.60
CA THR A 130 7.70 -7.14 27.35
C THR A 130 8.54 -7.46 28.58
N GLY A 131 9.53 -8.36 28.41
CA GLY A 131 10.46 -8.75 29.45
C GLY A 131 9.86 -9.55 30.61
N THR A 132 8.59 -9.93 30.55
CA THR A 132 7.96 -10.82 31.54
C THR A 132 8.36 -12.27 31.22
N PRO A 133 9.01 -13.01 32.14
CA PRO A 133 9.31 -14.41 31.90
C PRO A 133 8.00 -15.21 31.80
N LEU A 134 7.67 -15.68 30.59
CA LEU A 134 6.45 -16.43 30.33
C LEU A 134 6.77 -17.91 30.05
N THR A 135 5.77 -18.77 30.25
CA THR A 135 5.75 -20.18 29.91
C THR A 135 4.62 -20.44 28.91
N GLU A 136 4.52 -21.63 28.36
CA GLU A 136 3.36 -22.02 27.53
C GLU A 136 2.03 -21.96 28.29
N GLU A 137 2.07 -22.24 29.62
CA GLU A 137 0.91 -22.07 30.47
C GLU A 137 0.51 -20.60 30.64
N SER A 138 1.49 -19.70 30.72
CA SER A 138 1.24 -18.24 30.72
C SER A 138 0.62 -17.77 29.41
N LEU A 139 1.05 -18.30 28.23
CA LEU A 139 0.41 -18.02 26.95
C LEU A 139 -1.04 -18.50 26.89
N SER A 140 -1.32 -19.68 27.47
CA SER A 140 -2.66 -20.22 27.58
C SER A 140 -3.57 -19.34 28.46
N GLU A 141 -3.01 -18.77 29.56
CA GLU A 141 -3.70 -17.82 30.41
C GLU A 141 -4.00 -16.51 29.65
N ILE A 142 -3.00 -15.96 28.92
CA ILE A 142 -3.20 -14.78 28.08
C ILE A 142 -4.30 -15.04 27.04
N SER A 143 -4.24 -16.16 26.31
CA SER A 143 -5.28 -16.55 25.34
C SER A 143 -6.67 -16.58 25.98
N SER A 144 -6.77 -17.12 27.20
CA SER A 144 -8.05 -17.20 27.92
C SER A 144 -8.56 -15.83 28.36
N ALA A 145 -7.64 -14.87 28.59
CA ALA A 145 -7.97 -13.51 29.00
C ALA A 145 -8.38 -12.58 27.85
N LEU A 146 -8.02 -12.88 26.60
CA LEU A 146 -8.27 -12.00 25.45
C LEU A 146 -9.74 -11.54 25.31
N PRO A 147 -10.76 -12.36 25.61
CA PRO A 147 -12.16 -11.89 25.55
C PRO A 147 -12.49 -10.76 26.54
N LEU A 148 -11.63 -10.51 27.53
CA LEU A 148 -11.79 -9.42 28.50
C LEU A 148 -11.20 -8.08 28.00
N PHE A 149 -10.56 -8.08 26.83
CA PHE A 149 -9.92 -6.92 26.22
C PHE A 149 -10.57 -6.61 24.86
N PRO A 150 -11.80 -6.10 24.82
CA PRO A 150 -12.55 -5.95 23.59
C PRO A 150 -11.95 -4.93 22.60
N ASN A 151 -11.01 -4.08 23.06
CA ASN A 151 -10.32 -3.08 22.28
C ASN A 151 -8.88 -3.48 21.93
N ALA A 152 -8.43 -4.70 22.30
CA ALA A 152 -7.05 -5.11 22.05
C ALA A 152 -6.77 -5.29 20.57
N GLU A 153 -5.79 -4.56 20.06
CA GLU A 153 -5.29 -4.63 18.68
C GLU A 153 -3.95 -5.37 18.61
N SER A 154 -3.19 -5.37 19.71
CA SER A 154 -1.87 -6.02 19.76
C SER A 154 -1.55 -6.66 21.11
N VAL A 155 -0.70 -7.71 21.06
CA VAL A 155 -0.07 -8.36 22.22
C VAL A 155 1.44 -8.37 21.99
N THR A 156 2.21 -7.72 22.87
CA THR A 156 3.67 -7.67 22.80
C THR A 156 4.28 -8.72 23.73
N LEU A 157 5.06 -9.65 23.15
CA LEU A 157 5.72 -10.77 23.81
C LEU A 157 7.25 -10.73 23.69
N THR A 158 7.82 -9.54 23.47
CA THR A 158 9.25 -9.34 23.30
C THR A 158 10.02 -9.63 24.59
N GLY A 159 11.10 -10.43 24.50
CA GLY A 159 11.94 -10.76 25.65
C GLY A 159 11.27 -11.63 26.71
N CYS A 160 10.20 -12.35 26.37
CA CYS A 160 9.40 -13.15 27.29
C CYS A 160 9.96 -14.57 27.53
N ALA A 161 11.14 -14.91 27.02
CA ALA A 161 11.79 -16.23 27.13
C ALA A 161 10.98 -17.39 26.51
N LEU A 162 10.12 -17.10 25.53
CA LEU A 162 9.34 -18.07 24.78
C LEU A 162 10.09 -18.59 23.55
N SER A 163 9.79 -19.82 23.14
CA SER A 163 10.31 -20.36 21.89
C SER A 163 9.61 -19.71 20.69
N GLU A 164 10.32 -19.62 19.54
CA GLU A 164 9.74 -19.16 18.26
C GLU A 164 8.49 -19.97 17.87
N GLU A 165 8.49 -21.27 18.13
CA GLU A 165 7.35 -22.15 17.85
C GLU A 165 6.12 -21.79 18.71
N ALA A 166 6.32 -21.49 19.98
CA ALA A 166 5.24 -21.08 20.88
C ALA A 166 4.65 -19.73 20.46
N LEU A 167 5.51 -18.75 20.08
CA LEU A 167 5.10 -17.42 19.59
C LEU A 167 4.30 -17.52 18.29
N ARG A 168 4.77 -18.30 17.32
CA ARG A 168 4.06 -18.56 16.05
C ARG A 168 2.72 -19.27 16.28
N SER A 169 2.69 -20.24 17.19
CA SER A 169 1.46 -20.97 17.53
C SER A 169 0.43 -20.05 18.17
N PHE A 170 0.86 -19.17 19.06
CA PHE A 170 0.00 -18.15 19.67
C PHE A 170 -0.54 -17.17 18.63
N SER A 171 0.31 -16.62 17.78
CA SER A 171 -0.10 -15.70 16.70
C SER A 171 -1.08 -16.36 15.72
N ALA A 172 -0.83 -17.62 15.34
CA ALA A 172 -1.72 -18.37 14.46
C ALA A 172 -3.09 -18.69 15.08
N ALA A 173 -3.14 -18.83 16.43
CA ALA A 173 -4.38 -19.07 17.17
C ALA A 173 -5.23 -17.78 17.33
N HIS A 174 -4.61 -16.61 17.22
CA HIS A 174 -5.23 -15.30 17.43
C HIS A 174 -4.97 -14.35 16.25
N PRO A 175 -5.44 -14.66 15.03
CA PRO A 175 -5.19 -13.88 13.83
C PRO A 175 -5.86 -12.49 13.84
N GLU A 176 -6.81 -12.27 14.75
CA GLU A 176 -7.49 -10.99 14.98
C GLU A 176 -6.64 -9.97 15.74
N ILE A 177 -5.53 -10.40 16.36
CA ILE A 177 -4.65 -9.56 17.18
C ILE A 177 -3.22 -9.63 16.64
N VAL A 178 -2.59 -8.47 16.45
CA VAL A 178 -1.17 -8.42 16.07
C VAL A 178 -0.30 -8.90 17.23
N THR A 179 0.37 -10.05 17.06
CA THR A 179 1.33 -10.54 18.03
C THR A 179 2.71 -10.00 17.70
N VAL A 180 3.30 -9.24 18.64
CA VAL A 180 4.60 -8.56 18.44
C VAL A 180 5.69 -9.27 19.23
N TRP A 181 6.72 -9.74 18.53
CA TRP A 181 7.95 -10.25 19.16
C TRP A 181 9.17 -9.93 18.31
N GLU A 182 10.34 -10.00 18.94
CA GLU A 182 11.62 -9.87 18.28
C GLU A 182 12.06 -11.23 17.75
N THR A 183 12.43 -11.28 16.47
CA THR A 183 12.97 -12.49 15.82
C THR A 183 14.18 -12.13 14.98
N SER A 184 14.88 -13.14 14.46
CA SER A 184 16.03 -12.92 13.59
C SER A 184 16.13 -13.97 12.47
N LEU A 185 16.50 -13.52 11.28
CA LEU A 185 16.87 -14.35 10.13
C LEU A 185 18.18 -13.85 9.54
N PHE A 186 19.08 -14.74 9.17
CA PHE A 186 20.34 -14.43 8.49
C PHE A 186 21.18 -13.36 9.21
N GLY A 187 21.08 -13.26 10.54
CA GLY A 187 21.79 -12.28 11.35
C GLY A 187 21.13 -10.89 11.43
N VAL A 188 19.99 -10.70 10.77
CA VAL A 188 19.15 -9.50 10.89
C VAL A 188 18.09 -9.72 11.96
N THR A 189 18.00 -8.82 12.91
CA THR A 189 16.98 -8.82 13.97
C THR A 189 15.91 -7.80 13.65
N PHE A 190 14.65 -8.18 13.78
CA PHE A 190 13.49 -7.32 13.51
C PHE A 190 12.29 -7.71 14.38
N TYR A 191 11.29 -6.84 14.43
CA TYR A 191 10.02 -7.09 15.08
C TYR A 191 8.96 -7.55 14.10
N THR A 192 8.05 -8.40 14.52
CA THR A 192 6.99 -8.94 13.65
C THR A 192 5.92 -7.93 13.26
N ASP A 193 5.85 -6.76 13.88
CA ASP A 193 4.99 -5.64 13.52
C ASP A 193 5.66 -4.61 12.60
N ALA A 194 6.89 -4.87 12.16
CA ALA A 194 7.61 -4.00 11.25
C ALA A 194 6.87 -3.82 9.91
N GLU A 195 6.90 -2.60 9.38
CA GLU A 195 6.37 -2.30 8.04
C GLU A 195 7.40 -2.59 6.93
N GLU A 196 8.68 -2.62 7.26
CA GLU A 196 9.79 -2.90 6.34
C GLU A 196 10.87 -3.70 7.06
N ILE A 197 11.47 -4.67 6.35
CA ILE A 197 12.66 -5.41 6.81
C ILE A 197 13.72 -5.40 5.69
N GLU A 198 15.01 -5.37 6.08
CA GLU A 198 16.11 -5.25 5.13
C GLU A 198 17.16 -6.33 5.35
N PHE A 199 17.51 -7.05 4.27
CA PHE A 199 18.53 -8.08 4.19
C PHE A 199 19.67 -7.72 3.22
N SER A 200 19.84 -6.44 2.88
CA SER A 200 20.84 -5.98 1.89
C SER A 200 22.26 -6.44 2.22
N ASP A 201 23.04 -6.72 1.17
CA ASP A 201 24.44 -7.17 1.24
C ASP A 201 24.67 -8.53 1.93
N ILE A 202 23.62 -9.32 2.12
CA ILE A 202 23.69 -10.67 2.66
C ILE A 202 23.57 -11.65 1.51
N PRO A 203 24.56 -12.50 1.23
CA PRO A 203 24.44 -13.53 0.19
C PRO A 203 23.34 -14.52 0.56
N LEU A 204 22.28 -14.53 -0.23
CA LEU A 204 21.10 -15.40 -0.04
C LEU A 204 20.83 -16.22 -1.30
N THR A 205 20.20 -17.36 -1.12
CA THR A 205 19.67 -18.22 -2.18
C THR A 205 18.15 -18.07 -2.28
N VAL A 206 17.53 -18.69 -3.28
CA VAL A 206 16.06 -18.75 -3.41
C VAL A 206 15.45 -19.53 -2.23
N GLU A 207 16.14 -20.55 -1.73
CA GLU A 207 15.73 -21.33 -0.57
C GLU A 207 15.78 -20.48 0.72
N ASP A 208 16.73 -19.56 0.82
CA ASP A 208 16.79 -18.61 1.94
C ASP A 208 15.64 -17.59 1.85
N ALA A 209 15.33 -17.09 0.66
CA ALA A 209 14.17 -16.24 0.45
C ALA A 209 12.85 -16.92 0.86
N ALA A 210 12.72 -18.23 0.64
CA ALA A 210 11.56 -18.99 1.10
C ALA A 210 11.41 -19.03 2.64
N GLN A 211 12.51 -18.88 3.40
CA GLN A 211 12.42 -18.72 4.87
C GLN A 211 11.90 -17.35 5.26
N ILE A 212 12.23 -16.30 4.48
CA ILE A 212 11.66 -14.95 4.66
C ILE A 212 10.15 -15.00 4.34
N GLU A 213 9.76 -15.63 3.22
CA GLU A 213 8.36 -15.80 2.84
C GLU A 213 7.55 -16.54 3.93
N ALA A 214 8.16 -17.52 4.62
CA ALA A 214 7.53 -18.26 5.71
C ALA A 214 7.26 -17.40 6.97
N MET A 215 7.87 -16.22 7.09
CA MET A 215 7.60 -15.26 8.15
C MET A 215 6.39 -14.34 7.86
N LEU A 216 6.05 -14.12 6.59
CA LEU A 216 5.02 -13.16 6.19
C LEU A 216 3.65 -13.36 6.88
N PRO A 217 3.16 -14.58 7.14
CA PRO A 217 1.91 -14.78 7.87
C PRO A 217 1.90 -14.21 9.29
N TYR A 218 3.08 -13.99 9.88
CA TYR A 218 3.24 -13.45 11.23
C TYR A 218 3.56 -11.96 11.25
N MET A 219 3.61 -11.31 10.07
CA MET A 219 3.99 -9.90 9.90
C MET A 219 2.87 -9.12 9.19
N PRO A 220 1.72 -8.92 9.84
CA PRO A 220 0.53 -8.36 9.19
C PRO A 220 0.71 -6.92 8.73
N ASN A 221 1.67 -6.18 9.29
CA ASN A 221 1.95 -4.79 8.95
C ASN A 221 3.02 -4.65 7.87
N LEU A 222 3.70 -5.75 7.48
CA LEU A 222 4.81 -5.70 6.55
C LEU A 222 4.34 -5.31 5.15
N LYS A 223 4.96 -4.29 4.60
CA LYS A 223 4.71 -3.75 3.25
C LYS A 223 5.88 -4.00 2.32
N LYS A 224 7.10 -4.09 2.88
CA LYS A 224 8.32 -4.13 2.07
C LYS A 224 9.39 -5.04 2.68
N VAL A 225 10.02 -5.85 1.80
CA VAL A 225 11.23 -6.62 2.09
C VAL A 225 12.33 -6.15 1.16
N VAL A 226 13.38 -5.54 1.71
CA VAL A 226 14.51 -4.99 0.93
C VAL A 226 15.65 -6.00 0.90
N MET A 227 16.06 -6.43 -0.31
CA MET A 227 17.05 -7.48 -0.56
C MET A 227 18.09 -7.02 -1.60
N LEU A 228 18.72 -5.86 -1.36
CA LEU A 228 19.69 -5.31 -2.31
C LEU A 228 20.97 -6.12 -2.31
N ARG A 229 21.48 -6.48 -3.49
CA ARG A 229 22.77 -7.18 -3.68
C ARG A 229 22.87 -8.52 -2.94
N CYS A 230 21.77 -9.25 -2.83
CA CYS A 230 21.73 -10.56 -2.15
C CYS A 230 22.20 -11.72 -3.02
N GLY A 231 22.42 -11.51 -4.32
CA GLY A 231 22.92 -12.55 -5.23
C GLY A 231 21.83 -13.43 -5.86
N ILE A 232 20.56 -13.19 -5.58
CA ILE A 232 19.43 -13.86 -6.25
C ILE A 232 19.24 -13.18 -7.62
N SER A 233 18.90 -13.97 -8.65
CA SER A 233 18.68 -13.44 -10.01
C SER A 233 17.47 -12.51 -10.08
N ASN A 234 17.44 -11.58 -11.06
CA ASN A 234 16.29 -10.68 -11.27
C ASN A 234 15.00 -11.48 -11.55
N GLU A 235 15.10 -12.58 -12.31
CA GLU A 235 13.96 -13.45 -12.64
C GLU A 235 13.38 -14.15 -11.40
N ASP A 236 14.26 -14.62 -10.51
CA ASP A 236 13.82 -15.27 -9.28
C ASP A 236 13.22 -14.25 -8.31
N MET A 237 13.84 -13.08 -8.16
CA MET A 237 13.31 -11.98 -7.33
C MET A 237 11.95 -11.51 -7.83
N GLU A 238 11.77 -11.35 -9.14
CA GLU A 238 10.48 -11.00 -9.74
C GLU A 238 9.43 -12.08 -9.47
N THR A 239 9.83 -13.36 -9.59
CA THR A 239 8.95 -14.49 -9.29
C THR A 239 8.52 -14.50 -7.82
N ILE A 240 9.42 -14.14 -6.90
CA ILE A 240 9.11 -13.99 -5.47
C ILE A 240 8.16 -12.82 -5.27
N ASN A 241 8.48 -11.65 -5.82
CA ASN A 241 7.68 -10.43 -5.69
C ASN A 241 6.24 -10.64 -6.18
N LEU A 242 6.05 -11.23 -7.34
CA LEU A 242 4.72 -11.46 -7.95
C LEU A 242 3.84 -12.46 -7.18
N ARG A 243 4.41 -13.26 -6.25
CA ARG A 243 3.63 -14.16 -5.38
C ARG A 243 2.92 -13.41 -4.24
N HIS A 244 3.36 -12.19 -3.91
CA HIS A 244 2.94 -11.47 -2.72
C HIS A 244 2.33 -10.10 -3.07
N GLU A 245 1.00 -10.06 -3.29
CA GLU A 245 0.27 -8.84 -3.69
C GLU A 245 0.35 -7.70 -2.65
N ASN A 246 0.58 -8.03 -1.37
CA ASN A 246 0.53 -7.06 -0.25
C ASN A 246 1.91 -6.72 0.32
N VAL A 247 2.97 -7.40 -0.11
CA VAL A 247 4.34 -7.18 0.37
C VAL A 247 5.25 -7.07 -0.84
N GLN A 248 5.85 -5.90 -1.02
CA GLN A 248 6.78 -5.65 -2.10
C GLN A 248 8.17 -6.18 -1.74
N PHE A 249 8.73 -7.05 -2.58
CA PHE A 249 10.13 -7.43 -2.51
C PHE A 249 10.94 -6.49 -3.39
N VAL A 250 11.93 -5.82 -2.80
CA VAL A 250 12.76 -4.81 -3.45
C VAL A 250 14.17 -5.32 -3.60
N TRP A 251 14.70 -5.28 -4.82
CA TRP A 251 16.08 -5.65 -5.10
C TRP A 251 16.76 -4.61 -5.98
N MET A 252 18.03 -4.82 -6.29
CA MET A 252 18.79 -3.96 -7.15
C MET A 252 18.97 -4.59 -8.53
N VAL A 253 18.53 -3.88 -9.54
CA VAL A 253 18.80 -4.20 -10.94
C VAL A 253 20.04 -3.45 -11.37
N GLN A 254 20.96 -4.13 -12.04
CA GLN A 254 22.20 -3.51 -12.51
C GLN A 254 22.03 -3.03 -13.95
N ILE A 255 22.00 -1.71 -14.15
CA ILE A 255 21.94 -1.10 -15.47
C ILE A 255 23.32 -0.52 -15.78
N TYR A 256 24.10 -1.20 -16.59
CA TYR A 256 25.50 -0.88 -16.86
C TYR A 256 26.32 -0.80 -15.55
N ALA A 257 26.83 0.38 -15.18
CA ALA A 257 27.59 0.59 -13.94
C ALA A 257 26.69 1.05 -12.76
N TYR A 258 25.39 1.23 -12.97
CA TYR A 258 24.47 1.81 -12.00
C TYR A 258 23.54 0.76 -11.43
N GLY A 259 23.39 0.77 -10.11
CA GLY A 259 22.36 -0.01 -9.42
C GLY A 259 21.07 0.79 -9.32
N VAL A 260 19.97 0.24 -9.82
CA VAL A 260 18.63 0.82 -9.74
C VAL A 260 17.78 -0.06 -8.84
N ARG A 261 17.21 0.50 -7.79
CA ARG A 261 16.25 -0.22 -6.94
C ARG A 261 14.94 -0.42 -7.69
N THR A 262 14.32 -1.57 -7.54
CA THR A 262 13.05 -1.87 -8.23
C THR A 262 11.87 -1.01 -7.74
N ASP A 263 11.96 -0.45 -6.54
CA ASP A 263 10.98 0.51 -5.99
C ASP A 263 11.35 1.98 -6.27
N GLN A 264 12.38 2.21 -7.09
CA GLN A 264 12.76 3.57 -7.47
C GLN A 264 11.75 4.15 -8.46
N THR A 265 11.39 5.42 -8.26
CA THR A 265 10.36 6.10 -9.06
C THR A 265 10.90 6.86 -10.26
N TYR A 266 12.21 6.96 -10.39
CA TYR A 266 12.85 7.68 -11.50
C TYR A 266 14.11 7.00 -11.99
N PHE A 267 14.41 7.23 -13.27
CA PHE A 267 15.68 6.85 -13.88
C PHE A 267 16.09 7.89 -14.92
N SER A 268 17.34 8.36 -14.91
CA SER A 268 17.85 9.30 -15.89
C SER A 268 19.28 8.94 -16.28
N ILE A 269 19.51 8.88 -17.58
CA ILE A 269 20.85 8.73 -18.15
C ILE A 269 21.62 10.05 -18.22
N TYR A 270 20.94 11.19 -18.03
CA TYR A 270 21.55 12.51 -18.10
C TYR A 270 22.75 12.68 -17.16
N ASN A 271 22.68 12.02 -16.00
CA ASN A 271 23.73 12.03 -15.00
C ASN A 271 24.75 10.89 -15.18
N CYS A 272 24.58 10.06 -16.19
CA CYS A 272 25.46 8.91 -16.45
C CYS A 272 26.51 9.30 -17.48
N GLU A 273 27.73 9.61 -17.07
CA GLU A 273 28.84 10.07 -17.93
C GLU A 273 29.20 9.13 -19.10
N TYR A 274 28.64 7.91 -19.15
CA TYR A 274 29.03 6.85 -20.08
C TYR A 274 27.92 6.36 -21.01
N PHE A 275 26.71 6.91 -20.95
CA PHE A 275 25.57 6.44 -21.73
C PHE A 275 25.37 7.15 -23.09
N TYR A 276 26.44 7.41 -23.81
CA TYR A 276 26.29 7.85 -25.21
C TYR A 276 26.43 6.64 -26.14
N GLY A 277 25.32 6.06 -26.56
CA GLY A 277 25.36 5.05 -27.62
C GLY A 277 24.45 3.84 -27.41
N GLU A 278 25.01 2.67 -27.30
CA GLU A 278 24.30 1.41 -27.42
C GLU A 278 24.41 0.66 -26.07
N TYR A 279 23.25 0.43 -25.43
CA TYR A 279 23.11 -0.51 -24.33
C TYR A 279 22.00 -1.49 -24.69
N ASP A 280 22.40 -2.69 -25.10
CA ASP A 280 21.49 -3.68 -25.70
C ASP A 280 20.57 -4.36 -24.67
N HIS A 281 20.87 -4.24 -23.36
CA HIS A 281 20.17 -4.94 -22.28
C HIS A 281 19.23 -4.05 -21.48
N LEU A 282 18.99 -2.79 -21.90
CA LEU A 282 18.16 -1.86 -21.13
C LEU A 282 16.74 -2.39 -20.89
N ALA A 283 16.17 -3.04 -21.89
CA ALA A 283 14.84 -3.65 -21.79
C ALA A 283 14.80 -4.81 -20.80
N ASP A 284 15.86 -5.63 -20.78
CA ASP A 284 15.96 -6.79 -19.90
C ASP A 284 16.08 -6.35 -18.42
N ASP A 285 16.69 -5.19 -18.18
CA ASP A 285 16.97 -4.68 -16.85
C ASP A 285 15.82 -3.80 -16.32
N LEU A 286 15.34 -2.83 -17.12
CA LEU A 286 14.29 -1.90 -16.69
C LEU A 286 12.92 -2.55 -16.51
N ARG A 287 12.66 -3.71 -17.09
CA ARG A 287 11.35 -4.40 -16.98
C ARG A 287 10.93 -4.74 -15.56
N TYR A 288 11.85 -4.75 -14.60
CA TYR A 288 11.59 -5.02 -13.19
C TYR A 288 11.27 -3.77 -12.36
N CYS A 289 11.40 -2.59 -12.95
CA CYS A 289 11.21 -1.31 -12.26
C CYS A 289 9.79 -0.79 -12.46
N HIS A 290 8.81 -1.43 -11.81
CA HIS A 290 7.38 -1.17 -12.05
C HIS A 290 6.90 0.18 -11.50
N ASP A 291 7.60 0.73 -10.50
CA ASP A 291 7.20 1.95 -9.77
C ASP A 291 7.66 3.24 -10.46
N MET A 292 8.24 3.16 -11.68
CA MET A 292 8.75 4.32 -12.40
C MET A 292 7.65 5.34 -12.69
N ILE A 293 7.89 6.58 -12.26
CA ILE A 293 7.06 7.76 -12.54
C ILE A 293 7.71 8.63 -13.61
N ALA A 294 9.06 8.70 -13.64
CA ALA A 294 9.80 9.55 -14.57
C ALA A 294 11.01 8.82 -15.15
N ILE A 295 11.18 8.89 -16.46
CA ILE A 295 12.32 8.30 -17.17
C ILE A 295 12.90 9.29 -18.20
N ASP A 296 14.22 9.44 -18.17
CA ASP A 296 14.98 10.14 -19.21
C ASP A 296 15.94 9.17 -19.91
N LEU A 297 15.60 8.84 -21.16
CA LEU A 297 16.41 8.06 -22.10
C LEU A 297 16.82 8.90 -23.31
N GLY A 298 16.89 10.21 -23.15
CA GLY A 298 17.33 11.12 -24.21
C GLY A 298 18.71 10.73 -24.74
N HIS A 299 18.93 10.87 -26.05
CA HIS A 299 20.16 10.51 -26.76
C HIS A 299 20.55 9.02 -26.78
N MET A 300 19.70 8.13 -26.24
CA MET A 300 19.91 6.69 -26.37
C MET A 300 19.43 6.14 -27.71
N HIS A 301 20.17 5.20 -28.23
CA HIS A 301 19.71 4.35 -29.31
C HIS A 301 18.94 3.17 -28.69
N LEU A 302 17.61 3.26 -28.68
CA LEU A 302 16.75 2.17 -28.25
C LEU A 302 16.70 1.12 -29.36
N TYR A 303 17.67 0.20 -29.37
CA TYR A 303 17.65 -0.98 -30.20
C TYR A 303 16.94 -2.12 -29.47
N GLY A 304 16.15 -2.91 -30.19
CA GLY A 304 15.54 -4.10 -29.64
C GLY A 304 14.16 -3.86 -29.03
N ASP A 305 13.87 -4.59 -27.99
CA ASP A 305 12.55 -4.68 -27.38
C ASP A 305 12.29 -3.49 -26.44
N THR A 306 11.20 -2.76 -26.68
CA THR A 306 10.72 -1.67 -25.83
C THR A 306 9.53 -2.10 -24.96
N TYR A 307 9.30 -3.43 -24.86
CA TYR A 307 8.20 -4.01 -24.10
C TYR A 307 8.23 -3.61 -22.60
N PHE A 308 9.38 -3.27 -22.06
CA PHE A 308 9.53 -2.84 -20.65
C PHE A 308 8.61 -1.65 -20.29
N PHE A 309 8.25 -0.78 -21.23
CA PHE A 309 7.28 0.29 -20.97
C PHE A 309 5.91 -0.25 -20.54
N THR A 310 5.51 -1.44 -20.99
CA THR A 310 4.26 -2.06 -20.56
C THR A 310 4.26 -2.46 -19.09
N GLN A 311 5.43 -2.56 -18.48
CA GLN A 311 5.63 -2.90 -17.07
C GLN A 311 5.65 -1.68 -16.14
N MET A 312 5.45 -0.46 -16.70
CA MET A 312 5.52 0.81 -15.98
C MET A 312 4.18 1.56 -16.02
N PRO A 313 3.13 1.04 -15.38
CA PRO A 313 1.77 1.60 -15.49
C PRO A 313 1.65 3.03 -14.96
N HIS A 314 2.54 3.45 -14.07
CA HIS A 314 2.54 4.75 -13.39
C HIS A 314 3.45 5.79 -14.04
N LEU A 315 4.03 5.49 -15.21
CA LEU A 315 4.93 6.42 -15.88
C LEU A 315 4.19 7.68 -16.36
N GLN A 316 4.61 8.85 -15.85
CA GLN A 316 4.00 10.15 -16.10
C GLN A 316 4.88 11.07 -16.94
N TYR A 317 6.19 10.96 -16.82
CA TYR A 317 7.15 11.85 -17.50
C TYR A 317 8.18 11.02 -18.26
N LEU A 318 8.29 11.27 -19.56
CA LEU A 318 9.20 10.51 -20.41
C LEU A 318 9.97 11.43 -21.36
N ILE A 319 11.30 11.35 -21.32
CA ILE A 319 12.20 12.03 -22.25
C ILE A 319 12.82 11.00 -23.18
N LEU A 320 12.58 11.17 -24.48
CA LEU A 320 13.14 10.38 -25.57
C LEU A 320 13.77 11.27 -26.66
N SER A 321 14.19 12.47 -26.27
CA SER A 321 14.82 13.42 -27.19
C SER A 321 16.06 12.81 -27.85
N SER A 322 16.16 12.93 -29.17
CA SER A 322 17.23 12.33 -30.00
C SER A 322 17.30 10.79 -29.90
N ALA A 323 16.35 10.13 -29.27
CA ALA A 323 16.25 8.68 -29.27
C ALA A 323 15.80 8.15 -30.65
N GLY A 324 16.12 6.91 -30.95
CA GLY A 324 15.68 6.28 -32.18
C GLY A 324 16.48 5.03 -32.47
N PRO A 325 16.36 4.40 -33.64
CA PRO A 325 15.48 4.76 -34.76
C PRO A 325 14.13 4.03 -34.79
N ASN A 326 13.86 3.12 -33.87
CA ASN A 326 12.71 2.23 -33.94
C ASN A 326 11.44 2.89 -33.37
N PRO A 327 10.24 2.62 -33.93
CA PRO A 327 9.00 3.00 -33.29
C PRO A 327 8.84 2.28 -31.94
N ILE A 328 8.15 2.94 -31.00
CA ILE A 328 7.89 2.43 -29.64
C ILE A 328 6.37 2.30 -29.48
N PRO A 329 5.76 1.23 -30.01
CA PRO A 329 4.31 1.04 -29.96
C PRO A 329 3.77 0.94 -28.53
N GLU A 330 4.59 0.51 -27.59
CA GLU A 330 4.26 0.36 -26.18
C GLU A 330 3.93 1.70 -25.50
N LEU A 331 4.33 2.85 -26.06
CA LEU A 331 3.92 4.15 -25.54
C LEU A 331 2.40 4.29 -25.41
N GLY A 332 1.64 3.64 -26.30
CA GLY A 332 0.17 3.62 -26.23
C GLY A 332 -0.40 2.93 -24.97
N THR A 333 0.40 2.15 -24.24
CA THR A 333 -0.02 1.49 -22.99
C THR A 333 0.08 2.41 -21.78
N LEU A 334 0.84 3.51 -21.86
CA LEU A 334 1.13 4.42 -20.76
C LEU A 334 -0.06 5.37 -20.50
N LYS A 335 -1.02 4.90 -19.73
CA LYS A 335 -2.29 5.63 -19.48
C LYS A 335 -2.16 6.80 -18.51
N GLU A 336 -1.09 6.86 -17.73
CA GLU A 336 -0.79 7.96 -16.80
C GLU A 336 0.22 8.96 -17.38
N LEU A 337 0.73 8.73 -18.61
CA LEU A 337 1.71 9.62 -19.24
C LEU A 337 1.13 11.02 -19.46
N ARG A 338 1.76 12.03 -18.87
CA ARG A 338 1.36 13.45 -18.90
C ARG A 338 2.26 14.31 -19.76
N PHE A 339 3.54 13.98 -19.80
CA PHE A 339 4.60 14.73 -20.46
C PHE A 339 5.46 13.80 -21.31
N LEU A 340 5.67 14.16 -22.58
CA LEU A 340 6.51 13.40 -23.51
C LEU A 340 7.40 14.32 -24.32
N GLU A 341 8.72 14.15 -24.22
CA GLU A 341 9.70 14.85 -25.04
C GLU A 341 10.26 13.93 -26.13
N LEU A 342 9.96 14.23 -27.38
CA LEU A 342 10.41 13.53 -28.57
C LEU A 342 11.26 14.41 -29.51
N GLY A 343 11.80 15.50 -28.97
CA GLY A 343 12.61 16.45 -29.75
C GLY A 343 13.75 15.73 -30.48
N LYS A 344 13.88 15.94 -31.81
CA LYS A 344 14.86 15.27 -32.70
C LYS A 344 14.78 13.74 -32.74
N ALA A 345 13.74 13.12 -32.19
CA ALA A 345 13.59 11.66 -32.24
C ALA A 345 13.60 11.15 -33.70
N SER A 346 14.22 10.00 -33.90
CA SER A 346 14.44 9.43 -35.23
C SER A 346 13.29 8.54 -35.74
N PHE A 347 12.41 8.08 -34.84
CA PHE A 347 11.25 7.29 -35.24
C PHE A 347 10.15 8.17 -35.85
N THR A 348 9.43 7.59 -36.80
CA THR A 348 8.48 8.34 -37.63
C THR A 348 7.02 8.13 -37.23
N ASP A 349 6.69 7.01 -36.62
CA ASP A 349 5.33 6.65 -36.22
C ASP A 349 5.01 7.15 -34.80
N ILE A 350 3.94 7.95 -34.69
CA ILE A 350 3.39 8.43 -33.40
C ILE A 350 1.91 8.05 -33.25
N THR A 351 1.39 7.14 -34.05
CA THR A 351 -0.04 6.78 -34.02
C THR A 351 -0.50 6.24 -32.69
N MET A 352 0.37 5.55 -31.96
CA MET A 352 0.10 5.01 -30.62
C MET A 352 -0.19 6.09 -29.58
N LEU A 353 0.28 7.32 -29.76
CA LEU A 353 0.09 8.42 -28.80
C LEU A 353 -1.39 8.81 -28.65
N SER A 354 -2.23 8.51 -29.65
CA SER A 354 -3.69 8.71 -29.54
C SER A 354 -4.34 7.85 -28.45
N GLU A 355 -3.65 6.86 -27.92
CA GLU A 355 -4.10 6.02 -26.79
C GLU A 355 -3.67 6.58 -25.43
N CYS A 356 -2.76 7.56 -25.39
CA CYS A 356 -2.26 8.20 -24.17
C CYS A 356 -3.19 9.33 -23.74
N THR A 357 -4.35 9.01 -23.19
CA THR A 357 -5.41 10.01 -22.90
C THR A 357 -5.09 10.97 -21.76
N SER A 358 -4.06 10.70 -20.96
CA SER A 358 -3.55 11.60 -19.91
C SER A 358 -2.44 12.53 -20.40
N LEU A 359 -1.91 12.33 -21.63
CA LEU A 359 -0.83 13.12 -22.18
C LEU A 359 -1.30 14.55 -22.48
N THR A 360 -0.81 15.51 -21.69
CA THR A 360 -1.21 16.92 -21.80
C THR A 360 -0.21 17.75 -22.58
N ASP A 361 1.05 17.36 -22.58
CA ASP A 361 2.16 18.13 -23.14
C ASP A 361 3.10 17.24 -23.94
N ILE A 362 3.35 17.63 -25.18
CA ILE A 362 4.22 16.89 -26.08
C ILE A 362 5.16 17.81 -26.84
N ASP A 363 6.45 17.47 -26.81
CA ASP A 363 7.46 18.09 -27.67
C ASP A 363 7.80 17.21 -28.86
N LEU A 364 7.46 17.67 -30.04
CA LEU A 364 7.82 17.07 -31.34
C LEU A 364 8.82 17.94 -32.12
N MET A 365 9.48 18.91 -31.49
CA MET A 365 10.40 19.81 -32.17
C MET A 365 11.49 19.02 -32.91
N TYR A 366 11.64 19.27 -34.18
CA TYR A 366 12.62 18.60 -35.06
C TYR A 366 12.47 17.08 -35.21
N LYS A 367 11.32 16.50 -34.82
CA LYS A 367 10.98 15.11 -35.16
C LYS A 367 11.12 14.94 -36.68
N ARG A 368 11.71 13.84 -37.13
CA ARG A 368 11.88 13.58 -38.57
C ARG A 368 10.54 13.27 -39.24
N VAL A 369 10.09 14.17 -40.10
CA VAL A 369 9.01 13.94 -41.08
C VAL A 369 9.64 13.62 -42.40
N LYS A 370 9.65 12.33 -42.79
CA LYS A 370 10.42 11.85 -43.97
C LYS A 370 9.64 11.93 -45.28
N SER A 371 8.32 12.08 -45.23
CA SER A 371 7.45 12.18 -46.40
C SER A 371 6.11 12.83 -46.07
N ASP A 372 5.34 13.19 -47.09
CA ASP A 372 4.00 13.73 -46.92
C ASP A 372 3.03 12.73 -46.30
N GLU A 373 3.23 11.42 -46.52
CA GLU A 373 2.42 10.37 -45.88
C GLU A 373 2.67 10.32 -44.36
N VAL A 374 3.92 10.49 -43.92
CA VAL A 374 4.27 10.56 -42.48
C VAL A 374 3.67 11.82 -41.89
N ALA A 375 3.78 12.99 -42.57
CA ALA A 375 3.17 14.23 -42.10
C ALA A 375 1.66 14.08 -41.92
N GLU A 376 1.01 13.44 -42.88
CA GLU A 376 -0.43 13.21 -42.88
C GLU A 376 -0.85 12.27 -41.72
N ALA A 377 -0.11 11.19 -41.49
CA ALA A 377 -0.36 10.25 -40.38
C ALA A 377 -0.19 10.94 -39.04
N ASP A 378 0.86 11.76 -38.88
CA ASP A 378 1.09 12.56 -37.66
C ASP A 378 -0.09 13.51 -37.42
N VAL A 379 -0.50 14.28 -38.40
CA VAL A 379 -1.61 15.25 -38.29
C VAL A 379 -2.93 14.54 -37.98
N GLN A 380 -3.22 13.41 -38.60
CA GLN A 380 -4.41 12.62 -38.30
C GLN A 380 -4.42 12.09 -36.85
N THR A 381 -3.25 11.72 -36.34
CA THR A 381 -3.09 11.27 -34.96
C THR A 381 -3.30 12.41 -33.97
N LEU A 382 -2.58 13.52 -34.18
CA LEU A 382 -2.65 14.70 -33.33
C LEU A 382 -4.06 15.32 -33.30
N CYS A 383 -4.78 15.36 -34.41
CA CYS A 383 -6.16 15.85 -34.50
C CYS A 383 -7.13 15.06 -33.55
N LYS A 384 -6.82 13.82 -33.21
CA LYS A 384 -7.63 13.02 -32.25
C LYS A 384 -7.35 13.37 -30.79
N MET A 385 -6.21 13.97 -30.51
CA MET A 385 -5.73 14.21 -29.15
C MET A 385 -6.25 15.54 -28.58
N THR A 386 -7.57 15.70 -28.56
CA THR A 386 -8.26 16.95 -28.17
C THR A 386 -8.09 17.32 -26.69
N TRP A 387 -7.51 16.46 -25.89
CA TRP A 387 -7.17 16.66 -24.49
C TRP A 387 -5.80 17.33 -24.27
N LEU A 388 -4.96 17.47 -25.34
CA LEU A 388 -3.67 18.14 -25.23
C LEU A 388 -3.84 19.59 -24.78
N LYS A 389 -2.97 20.01 -23.85
CA LYS A 389 -2.84 21.41 -23.43
C LYS A 389 -1.82 22.14 -24.31
N ARG A 390 -0.65 21.54 -24.52
CA ARG A 390 0.43 22.14 -25.31
C ARG A 390 1.02 21.14 -26.30
N LEU A 391 1.25 21.64 -27.50
CA LEU A 391 1.90 20.91 -28.59
C LEU A 391 3.04 21.75 -29.17
N TYR A 392 4.27 21.30 -28.98
CA TYR A 392 5.46 21.96 -29.46
C TYR A 392 5.91 21.34 -30.79
N LEU A 393 6.04 22.18 -31.83
CA LEU A 393 6.39 21.78 -33.18
C LEU A 393 7.62 22.53 -33.67
N GLY A 394 8.42 21.89 -34.53
CA GLY A 394 9.45 22.55 -35.33
C GLY A 394 8.84 23.34 -36.47
N GLY A 395 9.46 24.44 -36.86
CA GLY A 395 9.07 25.15 -38.06
C GLY A 395 9.18 24.25 -39.33
N ASN A 396 8.24 24.32 -40.24
CA ASN A 396 8.18 23.56 -41.47
C ASN A 396 8.02 22.03 -41.34
N MET A 397 7.53 21.53 -40.21
CA MET A 397 7.19 20.11 -40.08
C MET A 397 5.97 19.72 -40.90
N TYR A 398 4.97 20.59 -40.95
CA TYR A 398 3.71 20.40 -41.65
C TYR A 398 3.44 21.60 -42.57
N ASN A 399 2.71 21.37 -43.68
CA ASN A 399 2.30 22.43 -44.57
C ASN A 399 1.13 23.25 -44.01
N GLU A 400 0.78 24.37 -44.66
CA GLU A 400 -0.24 25.30 -44.13
C GLU A 400 -1.63 24.65 -43.98
N GLU A 401 -2.02 23.76 -44.92
CA GLU A 401 -3.30 23.05 -44.86
C GLU A 401 -3.33 22.10 -43.64
N GLN A 402 -2.25 21.37 -43.40
CA GLN A 402 -2.07 20.48 -42.27
C GLN A 402 -2.09 21.25 -40.93
N MET A 403 -1.39 22.38 -40.91
CA MET A 403 -1.39 23.26 -39.73
C MET A 403 -2.77 23.86 -39.42
N GLN A 404 -3.52 24.21 -40.48
CA GLN A 404 -4.89 24.69 -40.32
C GLN A 404 -5.81 23.62 -39.77
N ARG A 405 -5.70 22.37 -40.25
CA ARG A 405 -6.46 21.23 -39.66
C ARG A 405 -6.13 20.99 -38.20
N LEU A 406 -4.87 21.09 -37.80
CA LEU A 406 -4.47 20.98 -36.41
C LEU A 406 -5.14 22.08 -35.54
N ARG A 407 -5.10 23.34 -35.98
CA ARG A 407 -5.73 24.45 -35.24
C ARG A 407 -7.24 24.25 -35.12
N ASP A 408 -7.90 23.80 -36.20
CA ASP A 408 -9.35 23.59 -36.24
C ASP A 408 -9.77 22.39 -35.34
N SER A 409 -8.95 21.34 -35.30
CA SER A 409 -9.22 20.13 -34.52
C SER A 409 -8.86 20.30 -33.04
N LEU A 410 -7.93 21.18 -32.70
CA LEU A 410 -7.36 21.37 -31.37
C LEU A 410 -7.59 22.79 -30.82
N PRO A 411 -8.84 23.28 -30.76
CA PRO A 411 -9.13 24.70 -30.40
C PRO A 411 -8.72 25.07 -28.97
N ASN A 412 -8.54 24.09 -28.09
CA ASN A 412 -8.15 24.29 -26.70
C ASN A 412 -6.66 23.98 -26.43
N THR A 413 -5.92 23.58 -27.47
CA THR A 413 -4.50 23.25 -27.38
C THR A 413 -3.65 24.45 -27.80
N GLN A 414 -2.70 24.82 -26.98
CA GLN A 414 -1.69 25.79 -27.34
C GLN A 414 -0.67 25.13 -28.28
N ILE A 415 -0.73 25.47 -29.58
CA ILE A 415 0.22 24.98 -30.57
C ILE A 415 1.36 26.00 -30.71
N ILE A 416 2.55 25.61 -30.30
CA ILE A 416 3.73 26.47 -30.19
C ILE A 416 4.75 26.04 -31.24
N ILE A 417 5.08 26.93 -32.17
CA ILE A 417 6.05 26.64 -33.22
C ILE A 417 7.40 27.24 -32.85
N HIS A 418 8.43 26.45 -32.84
CA HIS A 418 9.78 26.88 -32.50
C HIS A 418 10.22 28.09 -33.33
N ASN A 419 10.81 29.09 -32.68
CA ASN A 419 11.21 30.37 -33.26
C ASN A 419 10.05 31.25 -33.79
N SER A 420 8.79 30.99 -33.39
CA SER A 420 7.67 31.90 -33.62
C SER A 420 7.60 32.97 -32.49
N PRO A 421 6.80 34.04 -32.68
CA PRO A 421 6.54 34.99 -31.63
C PRO A 421 5.90 34.35 -30.38
N GLU A 422 5.08 33.33 -30.53
CA GLU A 422 4.48 32.54 -29.44
C GLU A 422 5.53 31.75 -28.66
N TRP A 423 6.58 31.28 -29.33
CA TRP A 423 7.69 30.56 -28.71
C TRP A 423 8.41 31.42 -27.67
N GLU A 424 8.70 32.68 -27.98
CA GLU A 424 9.44 33.57 -27.05
C GLU A 424 8.72 33.78 -25.70
N GLN A 425 7.41 33.52 -25.68
CA GLN A 425 6.58 33.68 -24.47
C GLN A 425 6.22 32.34 -23.82
N ASN A 426 6.42 31.24 -24.51
CA ASN A 426 5.95 29.91 -24.12
C ASN A 426 6.98 28.84 -24.48
N LYS A 427 8.24 29.04 -24.11
CA LYS A 427 9.28 28.05 -24.37
C LYS A 427 8.98 26.74 -23.66
N TRP A 428 9.39 25.64 -24.26
CA TRP A 428 9.19 24.30 -23.72
C TRP A 428 9.66 24.17 -22.26
N ARG A 429 10.85 24.71 -21.97
CA ARG A 429 11.49 24.61 -20.67
C ARG A 429 10.96 25.59 -19.62
N ASP A 430 10.09 26.53 -20.00
CA ASP A 430 9.45 27.50 -19.11
C ASP A 430 8.05 27.00 -18.68
N ALA A 431 7.57 25.89 -19.23
CA ALA A 431 6.26 25.34 -18.92
C ALA A 431 6.27 24.69 -17.51
N GLU A 432 5.21 24.90 -16.72
CA GLU A 432 5.04 24.30 -15.39
C GLU A 432 5.31 22.80 -15.36
N ILE A 433 4.75 22.05 -16.33
CA ILE A 433 4.92 20.60 -16.45
C ILE A 433 6.40 20.20 -16.63
N TYR A 434 7.23 21.06 -17.23
CA TYR A 434 8.66 20.79 -17.36
C TYR A 434 9.36 20.79 -15.99
N PHE A 435 8.93 21.65 -15.09
CA PHE A 435 9.45 21.67 -13.72
C PHE A 435 8.91 20.52 -12.89
N GLU A 436 7.64 20.12 -13.07
CA GLU A 436 7.11 18.89 -12.46
C GLU A 436 7.93 17.66 -12.91
N MET A 437 8.26 17.57 -14.20
CA MET A 437 9.11 16.50 -14.73
C MET A 437 10.51 16.52 -14.12
N ARG A 438 11.13 17.70 -13.97
CA ARG A 438 12.45 17.83 -13.36
C ARG A 438 12.44 17.43 -11.88
N ASP A 439 11.38 17.79 -11.14
CA ASP A 439 11.18 17.32 -9.76
C ASP A 439 11.09 15.80 -9.72
N ALA A 440 10.29 15.20 -10.59
CA ALA A 440 10.11 13.76 -10.67
C ALA A 440 11.40 13.01 -11.06
N LEU A 441 12.27 13.62 -11.87
CA LEU A 441 13.59 13.09 -12.25
C LEU A 441 14.71 13.45 -11.26
N HIS A 442 14.39 14.16 -10.18
CA HIS A 442 15.38 14.65 -9.22
C HIS A 442 16.49 15.50 -9.87
N MET A 443 16.12 16.35 -10.84
CA MET A 443 17.06 17.20 -11.58
C MET A 443 17.08 18.62 -11.00
N TYR A 444 18.23 19.29 -11.05
CA TYR A 444 18.33 20.71 -10.71
C TYR A 444 17.58 21.61 -11.68
N TYR A 445 17.08 22.73 -11.16
CA TYR A 445 16.60 23.82 -11.98
C TYR A 445 17.78 24.64 -12.51
N ILE A 446 17.67 25.05 -13.76
CA ILE A 446 18.66 25.90 -14.41
C ILE A 446 17.86 27.11 -14.94
N ASP A 447 18.27 28.33 -14.55
CA ASP A 447 17.68 29.58 -15.04
C ASP A 447 18.13 29.91 -16.47
N ASP A 448 17.58 30.98 -17.06
CA ASP A 448 17.89 31.43 -18.41
C ASP A 448 19.38 31.82 -18.59
N ASP A 449 20.08 32.15 -17.51
CA ASP A 449 21.51 32.49 -17.50
C ASP A 449 22.40 31.25 -17.29
N GLY A 450 21.79 30.05 -17.13
CA GLY A 450 22.47 28.79 -16.91
C GLY A 450 22.92 28.54 -15.47
N ASN A 451 22.39 29.31 -14.51
CA ASN A 451 22.70 29.10 -13.09
C ASN A 451 21.79 28.04 -12.48
N HIS A 452 22.32 27.28 -11.53
CA HIS A 452 21.54 26.37 -10.71
C HIS A 452 20.69 27.15 -9.70
N VAL A 453 19.38 27.05 -9.81
CA VAL A 453 18.43 27.61 -8.85
C VAL A 453 17.94 26.52 -7.88
N PRO A 454 17.93 26.82 -6.58
CA PRO A 454 17.67 25.79 -5.55
C PRO A 454 16.17 25.50 -5.31
N TYR A 455 15.27 26.06 -6.10
CA TYR A 455 13.83 25.96 -5.88
C TYR A 455 13.05 25.89 -7.19
N ASN A 456 11.90 25.23 -7.17
CA ASN A 456 10.95 25.21 -8.27
C ASN A 456 10.32 26.62 -8.42
N PRO A 457 10.45 27.28 -9.57
CA PRO A 457 9.98 28.64 -9.77
C PRO A 457 8.45 28.78 -9.73
N TYR A 458 7.68 27.67 -9.89
CA TYR A 458 6.22 27.67 -9.83
C TYR A 458 5.67 27.39 -8.44
N THR A 459 6.28 26.47 -7.71
CA THR A 459 5.83 26.08 -6.37
C THR A 459 6.56 26.84 -5.26
N GLY A 460 7.78 27.34 -5.54
CA GLY A 460 8.67 27.92 -4.54
C GLY A 460 9.29 26.88 -3.58
N GLU A 461 9.03 25.60 -3.80
CA GLU A 461 9.58 24.53 -2.99
C GLU A 461 11.07 24.32 -3.31
N PRO A 462 11.89 23.98 -2.30
CA PRO A 462 13.28 23.62 -2.52
C PRO A 462 13.40 22.43 -3.48
N SER A 463 14.44 22.43 -4.32
CA SER A 463 14.80 21.26 -5.09
C SER A 463 15.05 20.08 -4.13
N GLN A 464 14.37 18.95 -4.35
CA GLN A 464 14.59 17.72 -3.56
C GLN A 464 15.92 17.04 -3.89
N TYR A 465 16.71 17.67 -4.72
CA TYR A 465 17.99 17.14 -5.15
C TYR A 465 18.95 17.04 -3.97
N ASP A 466 19.39 15.82 -3.70
CA ASP A 466 20.44 15.50 -2.72
C ASP A 466 21.77 15.28 -3.44
N ASP A 467 22.83 15.96 -2.99
CA ASP A 467 24.21 15.74 -3.47
C ASP A 467 24.71 14.30 -3.19
N THR A 468 23.97 13.53 -2.43
CA THR A 468 24.24 12.11 -2.13
C THR A 468 23.66 11.15 -3.17
N ASP A 469 22.91 11.62 -4.19
CA ASP A 469 22.36 10.79 -5.24
C ASP A 469 23.45 9.95 -5.90
N PRO A 470 23.39 8.60 -5.81
CA PRO A 470 24.42 7.71 -6.34
C PRO A 470 24.59 7.81 -7.86
N PHE A 471 23.60 8.34 -8.59
CA PHE A 471 23.69 8.60 -10.03
C PHE A 471 24.53 9.83 -10.40
N ARG A 472 25.06 10.54 -9.43
CA ARG A 472 25.90 11.73 -9.63
C ARG A 472 27.39 11.53 -9.44
N LYS A 473 27.82 10.35 -9.05
CA LYS A 473 29.25 10.10 -8.83
C LYS A 473 29.94 9.45 -9.99
#